data_7715c16f5666eb0290e58f81934c54db
#
_entry.id   7715c16f5666eb0290e58f81934c54db
#
_cell.length_a   1.000
_cell.length_b   1.000
_cell.length_c   1.000
_cell.angle_alpha   90.00
_cell.angle_beta   90.00
_cell.angle_gamma   90.00
#
_symmetry.space_group_name_H-M   'P 1'
#
loop_
_entity.id
_entity.type
_entity.pdbx_description
1 polymer ?
#
loop_
_entity_poly.entity_id
_entity_poly.type
_entity_poly.pdbx_seq_one_letter_code
_entity_poly.pdbx_strand_id
1 'polypeptide(L)'
;MALRPSGFVEYSPSEQRVFDQLISEIQNQFQLFWYTHIHTPAVESNAVLLSKNWEETWKQIFGLYWLAQWASDLKDYALHFDLTVPFARYVLDWENDLTFPFKRFQIQPVRRGERAQKWRYREFWQCDIDVIRRRDDGKTVLYYDGETILTLMKALKAVLEKLEVDDEAIFHISNRKLIIWLLNDLVWEEKTPIVCSYIDKRKKIWAENFIASLVDAWIQESDAEKINEIISRTYDANEIDDIDSLGNNTLFFEWSTELRYILKFFKDWEESTWEKLNYVIDLQIIRGLDYYSGTVFEAVLKWDEWLGSICGWWKYDHLTGYLNPKKDIYAGFGGSIWISRLLSKIFGEWNEKAEQKTATEYLFLNFEQTKSQILKLMNKFQKEWKNCELYYQADKLGKQFGYADKKWIPYVVILGEWEWSDWIYKVKNMQTGEEESIKL
;
A
#
# COMPACT_ATOMS: atom_id res chain seq x y z
N MET A 1 13.46 30.19 -0.36
CA MET A 1 14.19 28.96 -0.69
C MET A 1 13.50 27.82 0.01
N ALA A 2 13.01 26.80 -0.69
CA ALA A 2 12.38 25.67 -0.02
C ALA A 2 13.46 24.87 0.73
N LEU A 3 13.30 24.72 2.05
CA LEU A 3 14.25 23.98 2.90
C LEU A 3 14.08 22.47 2.80
N ARG A 4 12.87 22.03 2.37
CA ARG A 4 12.53 20.62 2.24
C ARG A 4 13.12 20.01 0.97
N PRO A 5 13.74 18.82 1.03
CA PRO A 5 14.23 18.10 -0.15
C PRO A 5 13.09 17.75 -1.12
N SER A 6 13.34 17.85 -2.42
CA SER A 6 12.34 17.52 -3.44
C SER A 6 11.98 16.02 -3.42
N GLY A 7 10.68 15.72 -3.44
CA GLY A 7 10.18 14.34 -3.41
C GLY A 7 10.00 13.73 -2.03
N PHE A 8 10.21 14.50 -0.97
CA PHE A 8 9.91 14.13 0.41
C PHE A 8 8.67 14.90 0.87
N VAL A 9 7.61 14.18 1.21
CA VAL A 9 6.31 14.77 1.54
C VAL A 9 6.21 15.02 3.04
N GLU A 10 5.66 16.16 3.40
CA GLU A 10 5.22 16.46 4.77
C GLU A 10 3.73 16.76 4.71
N TYR A 11 3.01 16.23 5.67
CA TYR A 11 1.58 16.45 5.81
C TYR A 11 1.30 17.58 6.81
N SER A 12 0.30 18.41 6.53
CA SER A 12 -0.27 19.32 7.54
C SER A 12 -0.91 18.50 8.67
N PRO A 13 -1.19 19.08 9.86
CA PRO A 13 -1.81 18.34 10.95
C PRO A 13 -3.14 17.67 10.59
N SER A 14 -3.94 18.29 9.72
CA SER A 14 -5.20 17.71 9.23
C SER A 14 -4.97 16.54 8.28
N GLU A 15 -4.04 16.68 7.33
CA GLU A 15 -3.65 15.60 6.41
C GLU A 15 -3.00 14.44 7.15
N GLN A 16 -2.12 14.72 8.15
CA GLN A 16 -1.51 13.69 8.97
C GLN A 16 -2.56 12.87 9.73
N ARG A 17 -3.60 13.51 10.23
CA ARG A 17 -4.68 12.82 10.91
C ARG A 17 -5.43 11.86 9.96
N VAL A 18 -5.72 12.27 8.74
CA VAL A 18 -6.32 11.39 7.72
C VAL A 18 -5.36 10.23 7.44
N PHE A 19 -4.08 10.52 7.24
CA PHE A 19 -3.06 9.48 7.05
C PHE A 19 -3.07 8.44 8.18
N ASP A 20 -3.04 8.87 9.45
CA ASP A 20 -3.01 7.99 10.62
C ASP A 20 -4.28 7.11 10.71
N GLN A 21 -5.44 7.68 10.37
CA GLN A 21 -6.70 6.94 10.32
C GLN A 21 -6.69 5.84 9.25
N LEU A 22 -6.14 6.13 8.07
CA LEU A 22 -6.05 5.15 6.99
C LEU A 22 -5.04 4.05 7.30
N ILE A 23 -3.88 4.41 7.88
CA ILE A 23 -2.91 3.41 8.35
C ILE A 23 -3.54 2.48 9.39
N SER A 24 -4.29 3.03 10.34
CA SER A 24 -5.01 2.24 11.34
C SER A 24 -6.03 1.30 10.69
N GLU A 25 -6.77 1.76 9.69
CA GLU A 25 -7.75 0.93 8.98
C GLU A 25 -7.08 -0.22 8.21
N ILE A 26 -6.01 0.07 7.46
CA ILE A 26 -5.23 -0.95 6.74
C ILE A 26 -4.66 -1.98 7.72
N GLN A 27 -4.12 -1.53 8.85
CA GLN A 27 -3.57 -2.40 9.89
C GLN A 27 -4.65 -3.33 10.47
N ASN A 28 -5.85 -2.80 10.75
CA ASN A 28 -6.97 -3.58 11.25
C ASN A 28 -7.35 -4.67 10.23
N GLN A 29 -7.46 -4.34 8.94
CA GLN A 29 -7.79 -5.31 7.89
C GLN A 29 -6.72 -6.40 7.79
N PHE A 30 -5.44 -6.07 7.85
CA PHE A 30 -4.36 -7.06 7.84
C PHE A 30 -4.41 -7.99 9.04
N GLN A 31 -4.74 -7.47 10.24
CA GLN A 31 -4.88 -8.27 11.46
C GLN A 31 -6.09 -9.21 11.41
N LEU A 32 -7.21 -8.82 10.76
CA LEU A 32 -8.36 -9.70 10.55
C LEU A 32 -8.00 -10.97 9.76
N PHE A 33 -7.01 -10.90 8.89
CA PHE A 33 -6.46 -12.03 8.15
C PHE A 33 -5.22 -12.66 8.83
N TRP A 34 -4.99 -12.33 10.12
CA TRP A 34 -3.93 -12.86 10.98
C TRP A 34 -2.50 -12.60 10.51
N TYR A 35 -2.27 -11.48 9.83
CA TYR A 35 -0.92 -11.02 9.58
C TYR A 35 -0.32 -10.40 10.84
N THR A 36 0.93 -10.77 11.14
CA THR A 36 1.67 -10.28 12.32
C THR A 36 2.47 -9.04 11.95
N HIS A 37 2.39 -8.00 12.79
CA HIS A 37 3.19 -6.78 12.59
C HIS A 37 4.67 -7.05 12.86
N ILE A 38 5.52 -6.66 11.91
CA ILE A 38 6.96 -6.59 12.09
C ILE A 38 7.49 -5.22 11.68
N HIS A 39 8.69 -4.92 12.12
CA HIS A 39 9.43 -3.70 11.75
C HIS A 39 10.89 -4.05 11.45
N THR A 40 11.43 -3.57 10.35
CA THR A 40 12.86 -3.67 10.03
C THR A 40 13.50 -2.28 10.06
N PRO A 41 14.80 -2.15 10.38
CA PRO A 41 15.48 -0.86 10.35
C PRO A 41 15.38 -0.18 8.98
N ALA A 42 15.27 1.15 8.98
CA ALA A 42 15.29 1.93 7.73
C ALA A 42 16.65 1.89 7.03
N VAL A 43 17.70 1.63 7.81
CA VAL A 43 19.08 1.45 7.35
C VAL A 43 19.35 -0.02 7.19
N GLU A 44 19.83 -0.43 6.02
CA GLU A 44 20.15 -1.81 5.71
C GLU A 44 21.56 -1.90 5.11
N SER A 45 22.19 -3.08 5.21
CA SER A 45 23.48 -3.35 4.59
C SER A 45 23.39 -3.34 3.07
N ASN A 46 24.36 -2.72 2.40
CA ASN A 46 24.46 -2.77 0.94
C ASN A 46 24.60 -4.22 0.42
N ALA A 47 25.22 -5.11 1.19
CA ALA A 47 25.31 -6.52 0.84
C ALA A 47 23.92 -7.19 0.75
N VAL A 48 22.97 -6.76 1.57
CA VAL A 48 21.57 -7.21 1.52
C VAL A 48 20.84 -6.56 0.37
N LEU A 49 20.86 -5.22 0.27
CA LEU A 49 20.11 -4.48 -0.74
C LEU A 49 20.58 -4.77 -2.17
N LEU A 50 21.84 -5.09 -2.37
CA LEU A 50 22.46 -5.36 -3.66
C LEU A 50 22.70 -6.86 -3.92
N SER A 51 22.13 -7.73 -3.10
CA SER A 51 22.36 -9.18 -3.16
C SER A 51 22.08 -9.79 -4.54
N LYS A 52 21.29 -9.14 -5.37
CA LYS A 52 20.94 -9.59 -6.75
C LYS A 52 21.54 -8.73 -7.88
N ASN A 53 22.55 -7.90 -7.65
CA ASN A 53 23.24 -7.12 -8.71
C ASN A 53 22.32 -6.42 -9.74
N TRP A 54 21.26 -5.76 -9.30
CA TRP A 54 20.37 -5.03 -10.21
C TRP A 54 20.95 -3.67 -10.59
N GLU A 55 21.41 -3.54 -11.81
CA GLU A 55 21.93 -2.27 -12.32
C GLU A 55 20.94 -1.12 -12.20
N GLU A 56 19.65 -1.37 -12.39
CA GLU A 56 18.61 -0.35 -12.27
C GLU A 56 18.34 0.02 -10.80
N THR A 57 18.35 -0.96 -9.89
CA THR A 57 18.10 -0.73 -8.47
C THR A 57 19.22 0.04 -7.80
N TRP A 58 20.46 -0.24 -8.16
CA TRP A 58 21.64 0.52 -7.68
C TRP A 58 21.46 2.04 -7.88
N LYS A 59 20.95 2.47 -9.04
CA LYS A 59 20.76 3.89 -9.38
C LYS A 59 19.69 4.58 -8.51
N GLN A 60 18.89 3.80 -7.80
CA GLN A 60 17.75 4.29 -7.00
C GLN A 60 18.00 4.24 -5.49
N ILE A 61 19.11 3.69 -5.02
CA ILE A 61 19.41 3.53 -3.60
C ILE A 61 20.09 4.79 -3.04
N PHE A 62 19.59 5.27 -1.91
CA PHE A 62 20.24 6.32 -1.13
C PHE A 62 21.31 5.71 -0.23
N GLY A 63 22.58 5.87 -0.57
CA GLY A 63 23.70 5.49 0.26
C GLY A 63 23.85 6.39 1.48
N LEU A 64 24.35 5.85 2.58
CA LEU A 64 24.60 6.58 3.83
C LEU A 64 26.09 6.70 4.10
N TYR A 65 26.47 7.80 4.75
CA TYR A 65 27.81 8.01 5.26
C TYR A 65 27.77 8.74 6.61
N TRP A 66 28.76 8.47 7.43
CA TRP A 66 28.92 9.18 8.69
C TRP A 66 29.59 10.55 8.45
N LEU A 67 28.97 11.62 8.91
CA LEU A 67 29.53 12.98 8.73
C LEU A 67 30.92 13.14 9.34
N ALA A 68 31.26 12.33 10.35
CA ALA A 68 32.57 12.32 10.99
C ALA A 68 33.65 11.53 10.21
N GLN A 69 33.26 10.78 9.20
CA GLN A 69 34.17 9.98 8.36
C GLN A 69 34.33 10.63 6.99
N TRP A 70 35.57 10.66 6.46
CA TRP A 70 35.83 11.15 5.11
C TRP A 70 35.24 10.22 4.07
N ALA A 71 34.84 10.77 2.93
CA ALA A 71 34.07 10.11 1.86
C ALA A 71 34.64 8.82 1.26
N SER A 72 35.85 8.37 1.66
CA SER A 72 36.48 7.13 1.18
C SER A 72 35.87 5.84 1.75
N ASP A 73 35.18 5.91 2.90
CA ASP A 73 34.66 4.72 3.60
C ASP A 73 33.13 4.51 3.39
N LEU A 74 32.67 5.08 2.36
CA LEU A 74 31.27 5.22 1.93
C LEU A 74 30.66 3.91 1.43
N LYS A 75 30.52 2.80 2.09
CA LYS A 75 29.94 1.72 1.27
C LYS A 75 29.12 0.64 1.97
N ASP A 76 28.92 0.71 3.27
CA ASP A 76 28.36 -0.46 3.96
C ASP A 76 26.86 -0.38 4.16
N TYR A 77 26.25 0.81 4.14
CA TYR A 77 24.85 1.01 4.49
C TYR A 77 24.11 1.94 3.53
N ALA A 78 22.82 1.68 3.37
CA ALA A 78 21.92 2.53 2.61
C ALA A 78 20.53 2.54 3.22
N LEU A 79 19.66 3.44 2.73
CA LEU A 79 18.23 3.40 3.06
C LEU A 79 17.53 2.31 2.23
N HIS A 80 16.68 1.56 2.86
CA HIS A 80 15.90 0.54 2.16
C HIS A 80 14.97 1.19 1.12
N PHE A 81 14.93 0.58 -0.07
CA PHE A 81 14.14 1.03 -1.22
C PHE A 81 12.82 0.26 -1.36
N ASP A 82 12.70 -0.86 -0.65
CA ASP A 82 11.50 -1.70 -0.47
C ASP A 82 11.51 -2.33 0.92
N LEU A 83 10.47 -3.07 1.26
CA LEU A 83 10.36 -3.79 2.53
C LEU A 83 10.57 -5.30 2.39
N THR A 84 10.61 -5.82 1.16
CA THR A 84 10.68 -7.26 0.88
C THR A 84 12.10 -7.80 1.00
N VAL A 85 13.11 -7.06 0.51
CA VAL A 85 14.51 -7.46 0.64
C VAL A 85 14.97 -7.47 2.11
N PRO A 86 14.71 -6.42 2.93
CA PRO A 86 14.95 -6.49 4.37
C PRO A 86 14.16 -7.60 5.08
N PHE A 87 12.95 -7.91 4.62
CA PHE A 87 12.17 -9.02 5.16
C PHE A 87 12.82 -10.38 4.88
N ALA A 88 13.38 -10.60 3.71
CA ALA A 88 14.10 -11.84 3.40
C ALA A 88 15.28 -12.06 4.36
N ARG A 89 16.05 -11.01 4.69
CA ARG A 89 17.08 -11.07 5.72
C ARG A 89 16.49 -11.37 7.09
N TYR A 90 15.41 -10.67 7.46
CA TYR A 90 14.69 -10.90 8.73
C TYR A 90 14.29 -12.36 8.90
N VAL A 91 13.74 -13.00 7.85
CA VAL A 91 13.38 -14.42 7.87
C VAL A 91 14.59 -15.32 8.14
N LEU A 92 15.74 -15.02 7.52
CA LEU A 92 16.96 -15.79 7.73
C LEU A 92 17.52 -15.61 9.15
N ASP A 93 17.45 -14.41 9.70
CA ASP A 93 17.94 -14.11 11.05
C ASP A 93 17.08 -14.79 12.14
N TRP A 94 15.77 -14.91 11.91
CA TRP A 94 14.79 -15.42 12.87
C TRP A 94 14.22 -16.80 12.51
N GLU A 95 14.81 -17.53 11.54
CA GLU A 95 14.26 -18.77 10.99
C GLU A 95 13.94 -19.85 12.02
N ASN A 96 14.65 -19.86 13.15
CA ASN A 96 14.45 -20.84 14.22
C ASN A 96 13.32 -20.47 15.19
N ASP A 97 12.95 -19.19 15.22
CA ASP A 97 11.91 -18.66 16.10
C ASP A 97 10.56 -18.48 15.35
N LEU A 98 10.59 -18.43 14.01
CA LEU A 98 9.42 -18.26 13.17
C LEU A 98 8.71 -19.58 12.93
N THR A 99 7.39 -19.55 13.02
CA THR A 99 6.55 -20.68 12.59
C THR A 99 6.09 -20.44 11.15
N PHE A 100 6.34 -21.41 10.26
CA PHE A 100 5.98 -21.35 8.85
C PHE A 100 4.68 -22.14 8.58
N PRO A 101 3.77 -21.66 7.70
CA PRO A 101 3.84 -20.39 6.95
C PRO A 101 3.80 -19.17 7.86
N PHE A 102 4.68 -18.20 7.63
CA PHE A 102 4.73 -16.97 8.39
C PHE A 102 4.05 -15.84 7.61
N LYS A 103 3.03 -15.24 8.21
CA LYS A 103 2.25 -14.13 7.66
C LYS A 103 2.65 -12.85 8.38
N ARG A 104 3.23 -11.91 7.66
CA ARG A 104 3.64 -10.61 8.23
C ARG A 104 2.95 -9.44 7.55
N PHE A 105 2.74 -8.35 8.27
CA PHE A 105 2.58 -7.04 7.66
C PHE A 105 3.62 -6.05 8.19
N GLN A 106 3.92 -5.05 7.38
CA GLN A 106 4.89 -3.99 7.69
C GLN A 106 4.45 -2.70 7.01
N ILE A 107 4.34 -1.63 7.78
CA ILE A 107 3.91 -0.32 7.28
C ILE A 107 5.02 0.66 7.58
N GLN A 108 5.80 1.02 6.57
CA GLN A 108 6.97 1.89 6.70
C GLN A 108 7.22 2.71 5.44
N PRO A 109 7.90 3.86 5.57
CA PRO A 109 8.37 4.62 4.42
C PRO A 109 9.60 3.96 3.79
N VAL A 110 9.62 3.90 2.46
CA VAL A 110 10.77 3.48 1.66
C VAL A 110 11.31 4.63 0.83
N ARG A 111 12.57 4.53 0.36
CA ARG A 111 13.25 5.63 -0.30
C ARG A 111 13.83 5.20 -1.64
N ARG A 112 13.45 5.92 -2.71
CA ARG A 112 13.95 5.69 -4.06
C ARG A 112 14.50 6.96 -4.66
N GLY A 113 15.76 6.91 -5.15
CA GLY A 113 16.48 8.03 -5.75
C GLY A 113 15.98 8.44 -7.15
N GLU A 114 14.82 7.99 -7.55
CA GLU A 114 14.20 8.35 -8.83
C GLU A 114 13.91 9.85 -8.93
N ARG A 115 13.72 10.33 -10.18
CA ARG A 115 13.27 11.70 -10.40
C ARG A 115 11.87 11.88 -9.85
N ALA A 116 11.71 12.77 -8.87
CA ALA A 116 10.41 13.10 -8.31
C ALA A 116 9.47 13.65 -9.41
N GLN A 117 8.25 13.13 -9.45
CA GLN A 117 7.17 13.54 -10.36
C GLN A 117 5.88 13.68 -9.58
N LYS A 118 4.84 14.25 -10.19
CA LYS A 118 3.52 14.30 -9.59
C LYS A 118 3.09 12.86 -9.22
N TRP A 119 2.72 12.64 -7.95
CA TRP A 119 2.35 11.34 -7.33
C TRP A 119 3.46 10.25 -7.30
N ARG A 120 4.69 10.58 -7.65
CA ARG A 120 5.84 9.69 -7.53
C ARG A 120 6.93 10.36 -6.69
N TYR A 121 6.97 9.96 -5.42
CA TYR A 121 7.84 10.55 -4.41
C TYR A 121 9.15 9.76 -4.26
N ARG A 122 10.16 10.42 -3.69
CA ARG A 122 11.41 9.79 -3.30
C ARG A 122 11.31 9.08 -1.95
N GLU A 123 10.45 9.57 -1.07
CA GLU A 123 10.03 8.88 0.14
C GLU A 123 8.52 8.68 0.09
N PHE A 124 8.08 7.43 0.26
CA PHE A 124 6.67 7.08 0.22
C PHE A 124 6.40 5.86 1.11
N TRP A 125 5.19 5.77 1.61
CA TRP A 125 4.78 4.70 2.51
C TRP A 125 4.27 3.49 1.74
N GLN A 126 4.79 2.32 2.13
CA GLN A 126 4.31 1.02 1.72
C GLN A 126 3.60 0.35 2.89
N CYS A 127 2.43 -0.22 2.60
CA CYS A 127 1.70 -1.08 3.52
C CYS A 127 1.77 -2.49 2.96
N ASP A 128 2.80 -3.22 3.36
CA ASP A 128 3.15 -4.53 2.81
C ASP A 128 2.57 -5.66 3.64
N ILE A 129 2.06 -6.67 2.97
CA ILE A 129 1.78 -8.00 3.53
C ILE A 129 2.51 -9.06 2.75
N ASP A 130 3.05 -10.07 3.43
CA ASP A 130 3.66 -11.23 2.81
C ASP A 130 3.36 -12.49 3.59
N VAL A 131 3.28 -13.59 2.85
CA VAL A 131 3.28 -14.96 3.37
C VAL A 131 4.53 -15.65 2.88
N ILE A 132 5.38 -16.11 3.77
CA ILE A 132 6.56 -16.89 3.43
C ILE A 132 6.42 -18.31 3.99
N ARG A 133 6.84 -19.30 3.20
CA ARG A 133 6.78 -20.72 3.55
C ARG A 133 8.03 -21.47 3.09
N ARG A 134 8.25 -22.66 3.64
CA ARG A 134 9.28 -23.59 3.12
C ARG A 134 8.79 -24.25 1.83
N ARG A 135 9.72 -24.56 0.94
CA ARG A 135 9.46 -25.29 -0.33
C ARG A 135 9.66 -26.80 -0.21
N ASP A 136 9.45 -27.36 0.96
CA ASP A 136 9.91 -28.71 1.33
C ASP A 136 9.18 -29.82 0.58
N ASP A 137 8.00 -29.55 0.00
CA ASP A 137 7.10 -30.55 -0.53
C ASP A 137 6.92 -30.54 -2.06
N GLY A 138 7.62 -29.63 -2.76
CA GLY A 138 7.50 -29.49 -4.21
C GLY A 138 6.11 -29.02 -4.69
N LYS A 139 5.17 -28.78 -3.79
CA LYS A 139 3.82 -28.33 -4.12
C LYS A 139 3.70 -26.83 -4.04
N THR A 140 3.11 -26.22 -5.07
CA THR A 140 2.72 -24.83 -5.05
C THR A 140 1.46 -24.67 -4.23
N VAL A 141 1.52 -23.90 -3.14
CA VAL A 141 0.35 -23.60 -2.30
C VAL A 141 -0.24 -22.27 -2.77
N LEU A 142 -1.19 -22.34 -3.67
CA LEU A 142 -1.84 -21.18 -4.29
C LEU A 142 -2.87 -20.50 -3.38
N TYR A 143 -3.27 -21.16 -2.30
CA TYR A 143 -4.21 -20.60 -1.32
C TYR A 143 -3.73 -19.23 -0.81
N TYR A 144 -2.45 -19.12 -0.47
CA TYR A 144 -1.91 -17.87 0.06
C TYR A 144 -1.82 -16.75 -0.99
N ASP A 145 -1.65 -17.11 -2.26
CA ASP A 145 -1.67 -16.14 -3.35
C ASP A 145 -3.07 -15.49 -3.43
N GLY A 146 -4.14 -16.31 -3.43
CA GLY A 146 -5.52 -15.83 -3.43
C GLY A 146 -5.89 -15.06 -2.15
N GLU A 147 -5.53 -15.59 -0.96
CA GLU A 147 -5.82 -14.95 0.33
C GLU A 147 -5.13 -13.58 0.45
N THR A 148 -3.89 -13.45 0.01
CA THR A 148 -3.14 -12.19 0.07
C THR A 148 -3.78 -11.13 -0.82
N ILE A 149 -4.16 -11.49 -2.06
CA ILE A 149 -4.84 -10.57 -2.96
C ILE A 149 -6.19 -10.15 -2.36
N LEU A 150 -6.98 -11.11 -1.85
CA LEU A 150 -8.24 -10.82 -1.19
C LEU A 150 -8.08 -9.87 0.01
N THR A 151 -7.06 -10.09 0.85
CA THR A 151 -6.75 -9.21 1.99
C THR A 151 -6.51 -7.76 1.54
N LEU A 152 -5.76 -7.58 0.45
CA LEU A 152 -5.49 -6.25 -0.11
C LEU A 152 -6.73 -5.62 -0.75
N MET A 153 -7.59 -6.42 -1.41
CA MET A 153 -8.89 -5.96 -1.91
C MET A 153 -9.75 -5.41 -0.77
N LYS A 154 -9.85 -6.16 0.34
CA LYS A 154 -10.59 -5.76 1.54
C LYS A 154 -10.02 -4.50 2.17
N ALA A 155 -8.70 -4.42 2.30
CA ALA A 155 -8.04 -3.26 2.89
C ALA A 155 -8.24 -1.99 2.03
N LEU A 156 -8.11 -2.07 0.70
CA LEU A 156 -8.36 -0.94 -0.18
C LEU A 156 -9.82 -0.52 -0.17
N LYS A 157 -10.76 -1.46 -0.19
CA LYS A 157 -12.19 -1.17 -0.08
C LYS A 157 -12.50 -0.41 1.21
N ALA A 158 -12.03 -0.91 2.37
CA ALA A 158 -12.22 -0.26 3.65
C ALA A 158 -11.62 1.16 3.71
N VAL A 159 -10.47 1.38 3.07
CA VAL A 159 -9.85 2.70 2.93
C VAL A 159 -10.70 3.64 2.09
N LEU A 160 -11.20 3.20 0.94
CA LEU A 160 -12.04 4.02 0.06
C LEU A 160 -13.38 4.35 0.73
N GLU A 161 -14.01 3.38 1.39
CA GLU A 161 -15.23 3.59 2.18
C GLU A 161 -15.00 4.59 3.33
N LYS A 162 -13.90 4.47 4.06
CA LYS A 162 -13.52 5.38 5.15
C LYS A 162 -13.33 6.81 4.68
N LEU A 163 -12.85 6.99 3.47
CA LEU A 163 -12.68 8.29 2.81
C LEU A 163 -13.94 8.78 2.13
N GLU A 164 -15.03 7.97 2.10
CA GLU A 164 -16.25 8.23 1.33
C GLU A 164 -15.94 8.55 -0.14
N VAL A 165 -14.96 7.83 -0.71
CA VAL A 165 -14.56 7.99 -2.11
C VAL A 165 -15.56 7.26 -2.98
N ASP A 166 -16.16 7.98 -3.94
CA ASP A 166 -17.03 7.39 -4.96
C ASP A 166 -16.17 6.83 -6.13
N ASP A 167 -15.26 5.89 -5.80
CA ASP A 167 -14.42 5.18 -6.75
C ASP A 167 -14.16 3.76 -6.24
N GLU A 168 -13.78 2.86 -7.13
CA GLU A 168 -13.52 1.46 -6.85
C GLU A 168 -12.10 1.08 -7.28
N ALA A 169 -11.43 0.26 -6.48
CA ALA A 169 -10.18 -0.35 -6.88
C ALA A 169 -10.45 -1.59 -7.75
N ILE A 170 -9.91 -1.62 -8.96
CA ILE A 170 -9.95 -2.79 -9.84
C ILE A 170 -8.60 -3.49 -9.78
N PHE A 171 -8.62 -4.78 -9.48
CA PHE A 171 -7.44 -5.63 -9.45
C PHE A 171 -7.24 -6.30 -10.80
N HIS A 172 -6.17 -5.95 -11.47
CA HIS A 172 -5.70 -6.58 -12.69
C HIS A 172 -4.77 -7.72 -12.30
N ILE A 173 -5.11 -8.94 -12.66
CA ILE A 173 -4.41 -10.17 -12.24
C ILE A 173 -3.84 -10.87 -13.45
N SER A 174 -2.64 -11.37 -13.33
CA SER A 174 -1.95 -12.11 -14.38
C SER A 174 -1.05 -13.20 -13.81
N ASN A 175 -0.45 -13.99 -14.68
CA ASN A 175 0.63 -14.91 -14.35
C ASN A 175 1.77 -14.72 -15.33
N ARG A 176 2.92 -14.25 -14.83
CA ARG A 176 4.09 -13.93 -15.65
C ARG A 176 4.58 -15.11 -16.47
N LYS A 177 4.58 -16.31 -15.89
CA LYS A 177 5.03 -17.50 -16.61
C LYS A 177 4.08 -17.89 -17.73
N LEU A 178 2.77 -17.76 -17.50
CA LEU A 178 1.78 -17.97 -18.55
C LEU A 178 2.07 -17.09 -19.77
N ILE A 179 2.33 -15.81 -19.55
CA ILE A 179 2.63 -14.86 -20.63
C ILE A 179 3.96 -15.22 -21.31
N ILE A 180 5.00 -15.55 -20.56
CA ILE A 180 6.29 -15.97 -21.12
C ILE A 180 6.12 -17.17 -22.05
N TRP A 181 5.37 -18.19 -21.63
CA TRP A 181 5.13 -19.38 -22.44
C TRP A 181 4.22 -19.12 -23.62
N LEU A 182 3.24 -18.21 -23.50
CA LEU A 182 2.45 -17.74 -24.62
C LEU A 182 3.33 -17.03 -25.68
N LEU A 183 4.25 -16.18 -25.22
CA LEU A 183 5.18 -15.48 -26.12
C LEU A 183 6.16 -16.46 -26.77
N ASN A 184 6.64 -17.46 -26.06
CA ASN A 184 7.53 -18.48 -26.65
C ASN A 184 6.87 -19.31 -27.77
N ASP A 185 5.53 -19.38 -27.80
CA ASP A 185 4.79 -19.97 -28.92
C ASP A 185 4.67 -19.05 -30.14
N LEU A 186 4.86 -17.75 -29.95
CA LEU A 186 4.71 -16.73 -31.00
C LEU A 186 6.05 -16.20 -31.51
N VAL A 187 7.06 -16.15 -30.63
CA VAL A 187 8.39 -15.62 -30.94
C VAL A 187 9.48 -16.57 -30.44
N TRP A 188 10.69 -16.43 -30.98
CA TRP A 188 11.84 -17.20 -30.51
C TRP A 188 12.12 -16.90 -29.04
N GLU A 189 12.38 -17.89 -28.22
CA GLU A 189 12.63 -17.78 -26.77
C GLU A 189 13.66 -16.67 -26.44
N GLU A 190 14.70 -16.54 -27.24
CA GLU A 190 15.72 -15.47 -27.11
C GLU A 190 15.15 -14.04 -27.24
N LYS A 191 14.00 -13.90 -27.91
CA LYS A 191 13.32 -12.60 -28.10
C LYS A 191 12.32 -12.27 -27.00
N THR A 192 11.84 -13.26 -26.26
CA THR A 192 10.83 -13.09 -25.22
C THR A 192 11.19 -12.00 -24.21
N PRO A 193 12.43 -11.88 -23.68
CA PRO A 193 12.76 -10.81 -22.73
C PRO A 193 12.59 -9.40 -23.30
N ILE A 194 12.96 -9.20 -24.56
CA ILE A 194 12.80 -7.88 -25.20
C ILE A 194 11.32 -7.56 -25.46
N VAL A 195 10.51 -8.55 -25.88
CA VAL A 195 9.06 -8.40 -26.06
C VAL A 195 8.42 -8.03 -24.71
N CYS A 196 8.77 -8.73 -23.63
CA CYS A 196 8.31 -8.39 -22.27
C CYS A 196 8.62 -6.94 -21.89
N SER A 197 9.80 -6.44 -22.25
CA SER A 197 10.19 -5.05 -21.97
C SER A 197 9.36 -4.01 -22.74
N TYR A 198 8.89 -4.35 -23.92
CA TYR A 198 7.99 -3.50 -24.70
C TYR A 198 6.55 -3.59 -24.19
N ILE A 199 6.07 -4.77 -23.80
CA ILE A 199 4.75 -4.94 -23.19
C ILE A 199 4.62 -4.07 -21.93
N ASP A 200 5.64 -4.01 -21.07
CA ASP A 200 5.66 -3.13 -19.90
C ASP A 200 5.46 -1.64 -20.23
N LYS A 201 5.86 -1.22 -21.40
CA LYS A 201 5.72 0.17 -21.87
C LYS A 201 4.44 0.41 -22.67
N ARG A 202 3.68 -0.64 -22.99
CA ARG A 202 2.54 -0.58 -23.92
C ARG A 202 1.47 0.45 -23.54
N LYS A 203 1.15 0.59 -22.24
CA LYS A 203 0.20 1.59 -21.73
C LYS A 203 0.63 3.05 -21.98
N LYS A 204 1.91 3.28 -22.32
CA LYS A 204 2.49 4.61 -22.53
C LYS A 204 2.71 4.98 -23.98
N ILE A 205 2.49 4.05 -24.90
CA ILE A 205 2.74 4.23 -26.34
C ILE A 205 1.53 3.77 -27.16
N TRP A 206 1.33 4.38 -28.31
CA TRP A 206 0.27 4.01 -29.26
C TRP A 206 0.50 2.60 -29.83
N ALA A 207 -0.58 1.93 -30.23
CA ALA A 207 -0.53 0.56 -30.78
C ALA A 207 0.44 0.42 -31.97
N GLU A 208 0.38 1.37 -32.88
CA GLU A 208 1.24 1.39 -34.07
C GLU A 208 2.72 1.48 -33.68
N ASN A 209 3.05 2.33 -32.70
CA ASN A 209 4.43 2.47 -32.20
C ASN A 209 4.90 1.23 -31.45
N PHE A 210 4.00 0.54 -30.76
CA PHE A 210 4.31 -0.73 -30.10
C PHE A 210 4.62 -1.82 -31.11
N ILE A 211 3.76 -2.00 -32.13
CA ILE A 211 3.96 -2.97 -33.19
C ILE A 211 5.26 -2.65 -33.95
N ALA A 212 5.49 -1.39 -34.33
CA ALA A 212 6.73 -0.96 -34.98
C ALA A 212 7.96 -1.29 -34.13
N SER A 213 7.91 -1.07 -32.80
CA SER A 213 9.03 -1.40 -31.92
C SER A 213 9.33 -2.91 -31.84
N LEU A 214 8.31 -3.76 -31.98
CA LEU A 214 8.49 -5.20 -32.05
C LEU A 214 9.08 -5.62 -33.41
N VAL A 215 8.63 -5.01 -34.49
CA VAL A 215 9.18 -5.26 -35.85
C VAL A 215 10.65 -4.82 -35.91
N ASP A 216 11.01 -3.66 -35.35
CA ASP A 216 12.39 -3.19 -35.25
C ASP A 216 13.27 -4.15 -34.40
N ALA A 217 12.67 -4.90 -33.47
CA ALA A 217 13.32 -5.96 -32.70
C ALA A 217 13.34 -7.32 -33.42
N TRP A 218 13.06 -7.33 -34.73
CA TRP A 218 13.04 -8.53 -35.58
C TRP A 218 11.95 -9.55 -35.21
N ILE A 219 10.78 -9.08 -34.80
CA ILE A 219 9.56 -9.88 -34.67
C ILE A 219 8.77 -9.73 -36.00
N GLN A 220 8.16 -10.82 -36.46
CA GLN A 220 7.31 -10.74 -37.67
C GLN A 220 6.09 -9.84 -37.37
N GLU A 221 5.67 -9.04 -38.35
CA GLU A 221 4.57 -8.09 -38.20
C GLU A 221 3.28 -8.79 -37.76
N SER A 222 2.95 -9.94 -38.35
CA SER A 222 1.79 -10.75 -37.96
C SER A 222 1.81 -11.20 -36.53
N ASP A 223 2.99 -11.54 -35.97
CA ASP A 223 3.15 -11.95 -34.58
C ASP A 223 3.09 -10.73 -33.64
N ALA A 224 3.66 -9.60 -34.06
CA ALA A 224 3.56 -8.34 -33.33
C ALA A 224 2.11 -7.83 -33.21
N GLU A 225 1.33 -7.93 -34.32
CA GLU A 225 -0.11 -7.63 -34.30
C GLU A 225 -0.87 -8.55 -33.36
N LYS A 226 -0.63 -9.87 -33.45
CA LYS A 226 -1.26 -10.86 -32.58
C LYS A 226 -0.93 -10.63 -31.10
N ILE A 227 0.33 -10.33 -30.78
CA ILE A 227 0.74 -9.98 -29.41
C ILE A 227 -0.02 -8.74 -28.96
N ASN A 228 -0.08 -7.68 -29.79
CA ASN A 228 -0.81 -6.47 -29.45
C ASN A 228 -2.30 -6.72 -29.22
N GLU A 229 -2.95 -7.56 -30.03
CA GLU A 229 -4.35 -7.95 -29.86
C GLU A 229 -4.58 -8.61 -28.51
N ILE A 230 -3.78 -9.62 -28.16
CA ILE A 230 -3.90 -10.39 -26.91
C ILE A 230 -3.74 -9.50 -25.67
N ILE A 231 -2.78 -8.58 -25.67
CA ILE A 231 -2.48 -7.74 -24.49
C ILE A 231 -3.30 -6.46 -24.43
N SER A 232 -4.05 -6.10 -25.47
CA SER A 232 -4.78 -4.82 -25.53
C SER A 232 -6.13 -4.85 -24.83
N ARG A 233 -6.62 -6.01 -24.42
CA ARG A 233 -7.87 -6.16 -23.67
C ARG A 233 -7.65 -6.80 -22.32
N THR A 234 -8.56 -6.53 -21.41
CA THR A 234 -8.73 -7.31 -20.19
C THR A 234 -9.78 -8.40 -20.42
N TYR A 235 -9.70 -9.46 -19.62
CA TYR A 235 -10.63 -10.58 -19.70
C TYR A 235 -11.39 -10.69 -18.37
N ASP A 236 -12.68 -11.00 -18.45
CA ASP A 236 -13.46 -11.39 -17.28
C ASP A 236 -13.00 -12.77 -16.78
N ALA A 237 -13.22 -13.07 -15.51
CA ALA A 237 -12.88 -14.37 -14.94
C ALA A 237 -13.57 -15.57 -15.66
N ASN A 238 -14.73 -15.33 -16.26
CA ASN A 238 -15.46 -16.35 -17.04
C ASN A 238 -14.86 -16.59 -18.44
N GLU A 239 -13.97 -15.69 -18.91
CA GLU A 239 -13.28 -15.80 -20.18
C GLU A 239 -11.92 -16.54 -20.08
N ILE A 240 -11.66 -17.22 -18.95
CA ILE A 240 -10.40 -17.96 -18.78
C ILE A 240 -10.22 -19.07 -19.83
N ASP A 241 -11.30 -19.63 -20.36
CA ASP A 241 -11.23 -20.61 -21.44
C ASP A 241 -10.79 -20.00 -22.77
N ASP A 242 -11.10 -18.72 -23.01
CA ASP A 242 -10.60 -17.98 -24.18
C ASP A 242 -9.08 -17.80 -24.08
N ILE A 243 -8.56 -17.54 -22.86
CA ILE A 243 -7.10 -17.46 -22.63
C ILE A 243 -6.45 -18.81 -22.89
N ASP A 244 -7.04 -19.92 -22.47
CA ASP A 244 -6.49 -21.25 -22.72
C ASP A 244 -6.42 -21.58 -24.20
N SER A 245 -7.31 -21.02 -25.01
CA SER A 245 -7.27 -21.17 -26.47
C SER A 245 -6.09 -20.47 -27.16
N LEU A 246 -5.40 -19.57 -26.45
CA LEU A 246 -4.25 -18.79 -26.98
C LEU A 246 -2.95 -19.60 -27.00
N GLY A 247 -2.79 -20.59 -26.12
CA GLY A 247 -1.55 -21.36 -25.96
C GLY A 247 -1.66 -22.80 -26.40
N ASN A 248 -0.55 -23.43 -26.74
CA ASN A 248 -0.48 -24.78 -27.28
C ASN A 248 0.44 -25.73 -26.50
N ASN A 249 1.19 -25.24 -25.49
CA ASN A 249 2.17 -26.07 -24.81
C ASN A 249 1.75 -26.46 -23.37
N THR A 250 2.31 -27.55 -22.87
CA THR A 250 1.97 -28.09 -21.54
C THR A 250 2.26 -27.12 -20.40
N LEU A 251 3.35 -26.34 -20.52
CA LEU A 251 3.75 -25.38 -19.49
C LEU A 251 2.80 -24.17 -19.45
N PHE A 252 2.30 -23.72 -20.60
CA PHE A 252 1.25 -22.73 -20.63
C PHE A 252 0.02 -23.16 -19.83
N PHE A 253 -0.44 -24.39 -20.02
CA PHE A 253 -1.60 -24.92 -19.30
C PHE A 253 -1.35 -25.14 -17.80
N GLU A 254 -0.11 -25.44 -17.40
CA GLU A 254 0.25 -25.51 -15.99
C GLU A 254 0.03 -24.15 -15.30
N TRP A 255 0.50 -23.07 -15.91
CA TRP A 255 0.35 -21.71 -15.37
C TRP A 255 -1.06 -21.14 -15.52
N SER A 256 -1.80 -21.53 -16.53
CA SER A 256 -3.24 -21.26 -16.63
C SER A 256 -3.99 -21.91 -15.46
N THR A 257 -3.64 -23.13 -15.09
CA THR A 257 -4.21 -23.82 -13.92
C THR A 257 -3.97 -23.06 -12.61
N GLU A 258 -2.79 -22.45 -12.41
CA GLU A 258 -2.53 -21.58 -11.25
C GLU A 258 -3.49 -20.38 -11.23
N LEU A 259 -3.67 -19.71 -12.37
CA LEU A 259 -4.56 -18.57 -12.49
C LEU A 259 -6.02 -18.99 -12.22
N ARG A 260 -6.47 -20.10 -12.81
CA ARG A 260 -7.81 -20.67 -12.55
C ARG A 260 -8.07 -20.95 -11.07
N TYR A 261 -7.07 -21.44 -10.35
CA TYR A 261 -7.21 -21.69 -8.92
C TYR A 261 -7.53 -20.39 -8.15
N ILE A 262 -6.81 -19.31 -8.45
CA ILE A 262 -7.00 -18.01 -7.80
C ILE A 262 -8.38 -17.43 -8.14
N LEU A 263 -8.79 -17.48 -9.41
CA LEU A 263 -10.11 -17.02 -9.85
C LEU A 263 -11.25 -17.83 -9.20
N LYS A 264 -11.06 -19.16 -9.09
CA LYS A 264 -12.00 -20.00 -8.38
C LYS A 264 -12.08 -19.65 -6.90
N PHE A 265 -10.95 -19.37 -6.24
CA PHE A 265 -10.92 -18.95 -4.84
C PHE A 265 -11.74 -17.67 -4.63
N PHE A 266 -11.64 -16.68 -5.54
CA PHE A 266 -12.43 -15.46 -5.46
C PHE A 266 -13.91 -15.72 -5.71
N LYS A 267 -14.25 -16.56 -6.67
CA LYS A 267 -15.63 -16.95 -6.95
C LYS A 267 -16.25 -17.69 -5.75
N ASP A 268 -15.54 -18.64 -5.15
CA ASP A 268 -15.98 -19.36 -3.96
C ASP A 268 -16.20 -18.38 -2.78
N TRP A 269 -15.37 -17.34 -2.66
CA TRP A 269 -15.55 -16.26 -1.67
C TRP A 269 -16.84 -15.46 -1.96
N GLU A 270 -17.03 -14.96 -3.18
CA GLU A 270 -18.21 -14.20 -3.58
C GLU A 270 -19.50 -14.98 -3.34
N GLU A 271 -19.54 -16.25 -3.72
CA GLU A 271 -20.70 -17.13 -3.53
C GLU A 271 -21.00 -17.40 -2.05
N SER A 272 -19.95 -17.49 -1.21
CA SER A 272 -20.10 -17.77 0.22
C SER A 272 -20.45 -16.56 1.05
N THR A 273 -20.01 -15.38 0.65
CA THR A 273 -20.14 -14.13 1.44
C THR A 273 -21.15 -13.15 0.87
N TRP A 274 -21.60 -13.35 -0.38
CA TRP A 274 -22.41 -12.41 -1.16
C TRP A 274 -21.71 -11.06 -1.39
N GLU A 275 -20.39 -11.02 -1.20
CA GLU A 275 -19.58 -9.83 -1.44
C GLU A 275 -18.89 -9.91 -2.79
N LYS A 276 -19.19 -8.95 -3.66
CA LYS A 276 -18.58 -8.87 -4.99
C LYS A 276 -17.16 -8.30 -4.90
N LEU A 277 -16.25 -8.93 -5.64
CA LEU A 277 -14.86 -8.50 -5.79
C LEU A 277 -14.67 -7.85 -7.18
N ASN A 278 -13.81 -6.83 -7.24
CA ASN A 278 -13.52 -6.12 -8.48
C ASN A 278 -12.16 -6.55 -9.03
N TYR A 279 -12.16 -7.48 -9.98
CA TYR A 279 -10.95 -7.98 -10.61
C TYR A 279 -11.17 -8.35 -12.08
N VAL A 280 -10.09 -8.28 -12.85
CA VAL A 280 -10.02 -8.68 -14.25
C VAL A 280 -8.71 -9.41 -14.51
N ILE A 281 -8.64 -10.23 -15.56
CA ILE A 281 -7.40 -10.80 -16.03
C ILE A 281 -6.78 -9.82 -17.03
N ASP A 282 -5.51 -9.43 -16.82
CA ASP A 282 -4.80 -8.48 -17.65
C ASP A 282 -3.42 -9.04 -18.03
N LEU A 283 -3.33 -9.60 -19.25
CA LEU A 283 -2.11 -10.19 -19.77
C LEU A 283 -1.01 -9.15 -20.10
N GLN A 284 -1.30 -7.86 -19.99
CA GLN A 284 -0.31 -6.80 -20.10
C GLN A 284 0.55 -6.67 -18.83
N ILE A 285 0.10 -7.18 -17.69
CA ILE A 285 0.87 -7.13 -16.45
C ILE A 285 1.94 -8.20 -16.47
N ILE A 286 3.10 -7.82 -16.97
CA ILE A 286 4.29 -8.68 -17.05
C ILE A 286 5.42 -8.15 -16.17
N ARG A 287 5.21 -6.96 -15.57
CA ARG A 287 6.20 -6.29 -14.73
C ARG A 287 6.71 -7.17 -13.64
N GLY A 288 7.93 -6.89 -13.36
CA GLY A 288 8.52 -7.34 -12.13
C GLY A 288 10.01 -7.30 -12.22
N LEU A 289 10.62 -7.16 -11.07
CA LEU A 289 12.04 -7.45 -10.89
C LEU A 289 12.25 -8.93 -11.27
N ASP A 290 13.39 -9.31 -11.80
CA ASP A 290 13.65 -10.67 -12.34
C ASP A 290 13.46 -11.85 -11.36
N TYR A 291 13.13 -11.60 -10.09
CA TYR A 291 12.87 -12.64 -9.09
C TYR A 291 11.41 -13.09 -8.99
N TYR A 292 10.52 -12.56 -9.85
CA TYR A 292 9.10 -12.90 -9.83
C TYR A 292 8.83 -14.18 -10.60
N SER A 293 8.09 -15.08 -9.96
CA SER A 293 8.04 -16.46 -10.39
C SER A 293 6.64 -17.01 -10.68
N GLY A 294 5.60 -16.18 -10.79
CA GLY A 294 4.25 -16.69 -11.01
C GLY A 294 3.21 -15.60 -11.09
N THR A 295 2.18 -15.70 -10.23
CA THR A 295 1.09 -14.72 -10.12
C THR A 295 1.61 -13.32 -9.86
N VAL A 296 1.07 -12.36 -10.60
CA VAL A 296 1.31 -10.91 -10.47
C VAL A 296 -0.03 -10.20 -10.49
N PHE A 297 -0.11 -9.07 -9.80
CA PHE A 297 -1.29 -8.22 -9.87
C PHE A 297 -0.92 -6.75 -9.68
N GLU A 298 -1.80 -5.87 -10.17
CA GLU A 298 -1.81 -4.45 -9.89
C GLU A 298 -3.23 -4.00 -9.63
N ALA A 299 -3.43 -3.02 -8.76
CA ALA A 299 -4.73 -2.38 -8.59
C ALA A 299 -4.67 -0.91 -9.00
N VAL A 300 -5.68 -0.48 -9.72
CA VAL A 300 -5.89 0.91 -10.14
C VAL A 300 -7.26 1.38 -9.68
N LEU A 301 -7.46 2.69 -9.59
CA LEU A 301 -8.78 3.26 -9.41
C LEU A 301 -9.53 3.27 -10.75
N LYS A 302 -10.81 2.89 -10.73
CA LYS A 302 -11.66 2.72 -11.91
C LYS A 302 -11.82 4.01 -12.73
N TRP A 303 -12.04 5.13 -12.04
CA TRP A 303 -12.25 6.43 -12.66
C TRP A 303 -10.99 7.25 -12.78
N ASP A 304 -9.89 6.78 -12.19
CA ASP A 304 -8.63 7.49 -12.10
C ASP A 304 -7.42 6.62 -12.46
N GLU A 305 -7.54 5.80 -13.50
CA GLU A 305 -6.45 4.95 -14.01
C GLU A 305 -5.16 5.72 -14.32
N TRP A 306 -5.27 7.02 -14.65
CA TRP A 306 -4.14 7.91 -14.89
C TRP A 306 -3.23 8.11 -13.66
N LEU A 307 -3.73 7.86 -12.44
CA LEU A 307 -2.93 7.85 -11.21
C LEU A 307 -1.90 6.72 -11.24
N GLY A 308 -2.17 5.68 -12.02
CA GLY A 308 -1.41 4.44 -12.06
C GLY A 308 -1.72 3.53 -10.89
N SER A 309 -0.97 2.46 -10.76
CA SER A 309 -1.20 1.42 -9.74
C SER A 309 -1.10 2.00 -8.33
N ILE A 310 -2.10 1.75 -7.49
CA ILE A 310 -2.15 2.11 -6.07
C ILE A 310 -1.81 0.94 -5.16
N CYS A 311 -1.85 -0.27 -5.70
CA CYS A 311 -1.46 -1.51 -5.05
C CYS A 311 -0.87 -2.44 -6.12
N GLY A 312 -0.03 -3.33 -5.71
CA GLY A 312 0.50 -4.35 -6.59
C GLY A 312 1.49 -5.23 -5.85
N TRP A 313 1.73 -6.41 -6.40
CA TRP A 313 2.82 -7.26 -5.98
C TRP A 313 2.88 -8.58 -6.78
N TRP A 314 3.65 -9.54 -6.26
CA TRP A 314 4.05 -10.74 -6.99
C TRP A 314 4.56 -11.86 -6.09
N LYS A 315 4.67 -13.05 -6.69
CA LYS A 315 5.30 -14.23 -6.11
C LYS A 315 6.82 -14.16 -6.23
N TYR A 316 7.51 -14.59 -5.19
CA TYR A 316 8.97 -14.74 -5.17
C TYR A 316 9.37 -16.06 -4.55
N ASP A 317 10.12 -16.88 -5.32
CA ASP A 317 10.48 -18.24 -4.90
C ASP A 317 11.94 -18.36 -4.45
N HIS A 318 12.78 -17.37 -4.75
CA HIS A 318 14.23 -17.47 -4.56
C HIS A 318 14.87 -16.31 -3.77
N LEU A 319 14.06 -15.47 -3.13
CA LEU A 319 14.55 -14.22 -2.54
C LEU A 319 15.60 -14.46 -1.42
N THR A 320 15.39 -15.47 -0.57
CA THR A 320 16.34 -15.83 0.47
C THR A 320 17.61 -16.46 -0.09
N GLY A 321 17.51 -17.14 -1.23
CA GLY A 321 18.65 -17.74 -1.94
C GLY A 321 19.68 -16.73 -2.44
N TYR A 322 19.24 -15.50 -2.80
CA TYR A 322 20.16 -14.43 -3.17
C TYR A 322 21.00 -13.93 -1.99
N LEU A 323 20.46 -13.98 -0.78
CA LEU A 323 21.17 -13.62 0.44
C LEU A 323 22.06 -14.78 0.93
N ASN A 324 21.56 -16.00 0.84
CA ASN A 324 22.27 -17.21 1.23
C ASN A 324 21.85 -18.40 0.35
N PRO A 325 22.69 -18.83 -0.63
CA PRO A 325 22.35 -19.92 -1.53
C PRO A 325 22.01 -21.24 -0.83
N LYS A 326 22.53 -21.49 0.38
CA LYS A 326 22.19 -22.68 1.18
C LYS A 326 20.79 -22.60 1.79
N LYS A 327 20.17 -21.45 1.78
CA LYS A 327 18.84 -21.14 2.33
C LYS A 327 17.82 -20.79 1.23
N ASP A 328 18.05 -21.22 0.00
CA ASP A 328 17.09 -21.15 -1.10
C ASP A 328 15.97 -22.19 -0.94
N ILE A 329 15.38 -22.20 0.23
CA ILE A 329 14.32 -23.15 0.63
C ILE A 329 12.99 -22.44 0.95
N TYR A 330 12.94 -21.13 0.81
CA TYR A 330 11.73 -20.35 1.11
C TYR A 330 11.12 -19.78 -0.16
N ALA A 331 9.80 -19.82 -0.21
CA ALA A 331 9.00 -19.16 -1.22
C ALA A 331 8.00 -18.22 -0.55
N GLY A 332 7.69 -17.11 -1.20
CA GLY A 332 6.76 -16.13 -0.66
C GLY A 332 5.84 -15.54 -1.72
N PHE A 333 4.72 -15.03 -1.24
CA PHE A 333 3.79 -14.20 -1.98
C PHE A 333 3.42 -12.99 -1.14
N GLY A 334 3.40 -11.81 -1.73
CA GLY A 334 3.10 -10.59 -1.01
C GLY A 334 2.44 -9.52 -1.86
N GLY A 335 2.09 -8.41 -1.22
CA GLY A 335 1.54 -7.25 -1.86
C GLY A 335 1.70 -6.00 -1.02
N SER A 336 1.59 -4.85 -1.67
CA SER A 336 1.77 -3.52 -1.07
C SER A 336 0.69 -2.55 -1.51
N ILE A 337 0.10 -1.84 -0.56
CA ILE A 337 -0.69 -0.64 -0.83
C ILE A 337 0.24 0.57 -0.75
N TRP A 338 0.31 1.36 -1.82
CA TRP A 338 1.11 2.59 -1.87
C TRP A 338 0.29 3.79 -1.42
N ILE A 339 0.09 3.87 -0.11
CA ILE A 339 -0.82 4.83 0.52
C ILE A 339 -0.48 6.29 0.17
N SER A 340 0.80 6.64 0.04
CA SER A 340 1.21 8.01 -0.32
C SER A 340 0.72 8.44 -1.69
N ARG A 341 0.57 7.50 -2.64
CA ARG A 341 0.02 7.80 -3.97
C ARG A 341 -1.47 8.08 -3.89
N LEU A 342 -2.22 7.25 -3.16
CA LEU A 342 -3.65 7.46 -2.92
C LEU A 342 -3.92 8.78 -2.21
N LEU A 343 -3.16 9.08 -1.14
CA LEU A 343 -3.29 10.34 -0.39
C LEU A 343 -2.97 11.58 -1.23
N SER A 344 -2.02 11.49 -2.14
CA SER A 344 -1.68 12.63 -2.99
C SER A 344 -2.82 13.04 -3.93
N LYS A 345 -3.65 12.08 -4.34
CA LYS A 345 -4.91 12.38 -5.05
C LYS A 345 -5.91 13.03 -4.10
N ILE A 346 -6.15 12.40 -2.96
CA ILE A 346 -7.14 12.83 -1.97
C ILE A 346 -6.86 14.28 -1.53
N PHE A 347 -5.64 14.59 -1.14
CA PHE A 347 -5.27 15.93 -0.70
C PHE A 347 -5.15 16.96 -1.84
N GLY A 348 -4.90 16.50 -3.07
CA GLY A 348 -4.84 17.38 -4.25
C GLY A 348 -6.20 17.81 -4.79
N GLU A 349 -7.20 16.94 -4.70
CA GLU A 349 -8.53 17.16 -5.29
C GLU A 349 -9.63 17.40 -4.24
N TRP A 350 -9.41 16.94 -2.99
CA TRP A 350 -10.45 16.85 -1.97
C TRP A 350 -10.06 17.59 -0.68
N ASN A 351 -9.55 18.81 -0.82
CA ASN A 351 -9.17 19.70 0.30
C ASN A 351 -10.27 19.84 1.39
N GLU A 352 -11.53 19.49 1.10
CA GLU A 352 -12.64 19.61 2.03
C GLU A 352 -12.61 18.59 3.18
N LYS A 353 -11.98 17.40 2.98
CA LYS A 353 -11.98 16.32 4.01
C LYS A 353 -10.86 16.43 5.08
N ALA A 354 -9.94 17.35 4.91
CA ALA A 354 -8.85 17.58 5.87
C ALA A 354 -9.10 18.79 6.79
N GLU A 355 -10.37 19.12 7.10
CA GLU A 355 -10.72 20.34 7.82
C GLU A 355 -10.35 20.29 9.31
N GLN A 356 -10.57 19.16 9.98
CA GLN A 356 -10.28 19.02 11.39
C GLN A 356 -8.77 18.98 11.66
N LYS A 357 -8.25 20.06 12.25
CA LYS A 357 -6.82 20.29 12.47
C LYS A 357 -6.25 19.65 13.75
N THR A 358 -7.08 18.97 14.53
CA THR A 358 -6.69 18.35 15.80
C THR A 358 -7.48 17.07 16.03
N ALA A 359 -6.89 16.15 16.79
CA ALA A 359 -7.61 14.97 17.29
C ALA A 359 -8.55 15.30 18.47
N THR A 360 -8.50 16.52 19.00
CA THR A 360 -9.34 16.94 20.12
C THR A 360 -10.81 16.91 19.74
N GLU A 361 -11.59 16.16 20.50
CA GLU A 361 -13.06 16.10 20.33
C GLU A 361 -13.74 17.11 21.26
N TYR A 362 -13.20 17.28 22.48
CA TYR A 362 -13.79 18.12 23.52
C TYR A 362 -12.77 19.15 24.00
N LEU A 363 -13.08 20.46 23.79
CA LEU A 363 -12.34 21.55 24.40
C LEU A 363 -13.01 21.94 25.71
N PHE A 364 -12.32 21.81 26.80
CA PHE A 364 -12.74 22.33 28.11
C PHE A 364 -12.37 23.78 28.23
N LEU A 365 -13.36 24.64 28.47
CA LEU A 365 -13.10 26.05 28.74
C LEU A 365 -12.42 26.20 30.09
N ASN A 366 -11.47 27.14 30.14
CA ASN A 366 -10.69 27.39 31.37
C ASN A 366 -11.29 28.54 32.15
N PHE A 367 -11.74 28.24 33.37
CA PHE A 367 -12.18 29.20 34.39
C PHE A 367 -11.32 29.02 35.63
N GLU A 368 -10.72 30.11 36.15
CA GLU A 368 -9.83 30.06 37.30
C GLU A 368 -10.51 29.46 38.53
N GLN A 369 -11.77 29.84 38.76
CA GLN A 369 -12.54 29.46 39.95
C GLN A 369 -12.90 27.96 39.98
N THR A 370 -13.13 27.36 38.84
CA THR A 370 -13.53 25.95 38.71
C THR A 370 -12.47 25.04 38.10
N LYS A 371 -11.23 25.50 38.04
CA LYS A 371 -10.14 24.79 37.38
C LYS A 371 -9.91 23.37 37.89
N SER A 372 -9.98 23.18 39.22
CA SER A 372 -9.82 21.86 39.82
C SER A 372 -10.94 20.88 39.41
N GLN A 373 -12.16 21.38 39.30
CA GLN A 373 -13.34 20.63 38.89
C GLN A 373 -13.29 20.27 37.43
N ILE A 374 -12.87 21.23 36.59
CA ILE A 374 -12.66 21.04 35.15
C ILE A 374 -11.65 19.92 34.91
N LEU A 375 -10.50 19.94 35.60
CA LEU A 375 -9.49 18.90 35.49
C LEU A 375 -10.00 17.51 35.91
N LYS A 376 -10.83 17.45 36.95
CA LYS A 376 -11.47 16.18 37.36
C LYS A 376 -12.44 15.67 36.29
N LEU A 377 -13.28 16.57 35.73
CA LEU A 377 -14.21 16.22 34.68
C LEU A 377 -13.47 15.79 33.39
N MET A 378 -12.44 16.52 33.01
CA MET A 378 -11.60 16.17 31.84
C MET A 378 -10.97 14.78 32.02
N ASN A 379 -10.45 14.45 33.22
CA ASN A 379 -9.91 13.12 33.49
C ASN A 379 -10.98 12.01 33.40
N LYS A 380 -12.24 12.31 33.76
CA LYS A 380 -13.37 11.38 33.56
C LYS A 380 -13.57 11.09 32.06
N PHE A 381 -13.59 12.13 31.22
CA PHE A 381 -13.71 11.98 29.76
C PHE A 381 -12.53 11.20 29.18
N GLN A 382 -11.30 11.47 29.61
CA GLN A 382 -10.11 10.74 29.15
C GLN A 382 -10.14 9.26 29.52
N LYS A 383 -10.69 8.89 30.70
CA LYS A 383 -10.92 7.48 31.05
C LYS A 383 -11.97 6.80 30.18
N GLU A 384 -12.85 7.53 29.57
CA GLU A 384 -13.81 7.08 28.57
C GLU A 384 -13.25 7.12 27.12
N TRP A 385 -11.93 7.25 26.97
CA TRP A 385 -11.23 7.33 25.68
C TRP A 385 -11.64 8.51 24.80
N LYS A 386 -12.15 9.59 25.39
CA LYS A 386 -12.46 10.84 24.67
C LYS A 386 -11.24 11.73 24.60
N ASN A 387 -10.95 12.26 23.43
CA ASN A 387 -9.82 13.17 23.22
C ASN A 387 -10.14 14.57 23.72
N CYS A 388 -9.47 15.01 24.77
CA CYS A 388 -9.78 16.25 25.48
C CYS A 388 -8.59 17.21 25.49
N GLU A 389 -8.89 18.50 25.38
CA GLU A 389 -7.93 19.59 25.55
C GLU A 389 -8.51 20.63 26.54
N LEU A 390 -7.70 21.11 27.46
CA LEU A 390 -8.04 22.27 28.28
C LEU A 390 -7.49 23.53 27.60
N TYR A 391 -8.33 24.53 27.41
CA TYR A 391 -7.83 25.82 26.93
C TYR A 391 -6.79 26.39 27.89
N TYR A 392 -5.65 26.84 27.36
CA TYR A 392 -4.43 27.10 28.14
C TYR A 392 -4.49 28.30 29.10
N GLN A 393 -5.44 29.22 28.94
CA GLN A 393 -5.62 30.43 29.75
C GLN A 393 -7.09 30.70 30.10
N ALA A 394 -7.35 31.36 31.23
CA ALA A 394 -8.67 31.85 31.60
C ALA A 394 -9.01 33.16 30.85
N ASP A 395 -9.03 33.07 29.55
CA ASP A 395 -9.39 34.19 28.67
C ASP A 395 -10.92 34.40 28.58
N LYS A 396 -11.35 35.52 28.00
CA LYS A 396 -12.76 35.76 27.68
C LYS A 396 -13.31 34.62 26.83
N LEU A 397 -14.56 34.22 27.08
CA LEU A 397 -15.24 33.11 26.41
C LEU A 397 -15.13 33.19 24.88
N GLY A 398 -15.32 34.36 24.29
CA GLY A 398 -15.21 34.53 22.82
C GLY A 398 -13.86 34.12 22.23
N LYS A 399 -12.75 34.27 22.99
CA LYS A 399 -11.44 33.81 22.54
C LYS A 399 -11.32 32.27 22.62
N GLN A 400 -11.84 31.68 23.69
CA GLN A 400 -11.81 30.25 23.91
C GLN A 400 -12.70 29.53 22.86
N PHE A 401 -13.89 30.03 22.59
CA PHE A 401 -14.74 29.53 21.50
C PHE A 401 -14.10 29.72 20.12
N GLY A 402 -13.51 30.90 19.85
CA GLY A 402 -12.79 31.16 18.62
C GLY A 402 -11.56 30.25 18.40
N TYR A 403 -11.00 29.71 19.48
CA TYR A 403 -9.95 28.69 19.40
C TYR A 403 -10.52 27.33 18.96
N ALA A 404 -11.65 26.91 19.56
CA ALA A 404 -12.35 25.69 19.16
C ALA A 404 -12.73 25.75 17.67
N ASP A 405 -13.30 26.85 17.24
CA ASP A 405 -13.70 27.08 15.85
C ASP A 405 -12.50 27.00 14.89
N LYS A 406 -11.40 27.72 15.15
CA LYS A 406 -10.18 27.68 14.32
C LYS A 406 -9.54 26.29 14.20
N LYS A 407 -9.69 25.46 15.22
CA LYS A 407 -9.17 24.07 15.25
C LYS A 407 -10.20 23.05 14.78
N TRP A 408 -11.43 23.46 14.49
CA TRP A 408 -12.53 22.55 14.14
C TRP A 408 -12.81 21.50 15.22
N ILE A 409 -12.75 21.92 16.50
CA ILE A 409 -13.10 21.06 17.64
C ILE A 409 -14.64 20.98 17.72
N PRO A 410 -15.23 19.76 17.63
CA PRO A 410 -16.68 19.62 17.50
C PRO A 410 -17.46 19.99 18.76
N TYR A 411 -16.86 19.78 19.95
CA TYR A 411 -17.55 19.99 21.22
C TYR A 411 -16.76 20.89 22.15
N VAL A 412 -17.50 21.77 22.86
CA VAL A 412 -16.94 22.62 23.91
C VAL A 412 -17.62 22.28 25.23
N VAL A 413 -16.84 22.02 26.27
CA VAL A 413 -17.32 21.72 27.64
C VAL A 413 -17.19 22.97 28.49
N ILE A 414 -18.29 23.38 29.10
CA ILE A 414 -18.43 24.57 29.92
C ILE A 414 -18.71 24.12 31.37
N LEU A 415 -17.85 24.53 32.29
CA LEU A 415 -18.02 24.30 33.74
C LEU A 415 -17.54 25.54 34.49
N GLY A 416 -18.30 26.62 34.42
CA GLY A 416 -18.10 27.85 35.17
C GLY A 416 -18.66 27.75 36.60
N GLU A 417 -18.62 28.85 37.36
CA GLU A 417 -19.12 28.91 38.74
C GLU A 417 -20.61 28.58 38.83
N TRP A 418 -21.39 29.03 37.88
CA TRP A 418 -22.82 28.78 37.83
C TRP A 418 -23.13 27.31 37.56
N GLU A 419 -22.53 26.72 36.55
CA GLU A 419 -22.69 25.30 36.26
C GLU A 419 -22.25 24.42 37.42
N TRP A 420 -21.16 24.79 38.09
CA TRP A 420 -20.68 24.09 39.28
C TRP A 420 -21.65 24.18 40.46
N SER A 421 -22.25 25.37 40.70
CA SER A 421 -23.24 25.55 41.79
C SER A 421 -24.51 24.74 41.59
N ASP A 422 -24.90 24.53 40.31
CA ASP A 422 -26.07 23.74 39.90
C ASP A 422 -25.78 22.24 39.72
N TRP A 423 -24.55 21.80 40.02
CA TRP A 423 -24.09 20.42 39.83
C TRP A 423 -24.29 19.90 38.38
N ILE A 424 -24.04 20.74 37.41
CA ILE A 424 -24.11 20.42 36.00
C ILE A 424 -22.82 20.86 35.27
N TYR A 425 -22.60 20.33 34.07
CA TYR A 425 -21.73 20.92 33.06
C TYR A 425 -22.50 20.98 31.75
N LYS A 426 -22.10 21.88 30.85
CA LYS A 426 -22.70 21.96 29.52
C LYS A 426 -21.75 21.48 28.45
N VAL A 427 -22.31 20.78 27.46
CA VAL A 427 -21.60 20.41 26.24
C VAL A 427 -22.27 21.14 25.07
N LYS A 428 -21.50 21.95 24.38
CA LYS A 428 -21.96 22.67 23.20
C LYS A 428 -21.41 22.01 21.95
N ASN A 429 -22.30 21.66 21.03
CA ASN A 429 -21.93 21.26 19.67
C ASN A 429 -21.60 22.53 18.87
N MET A 430 -20.38 22.62 18.34
CA MET A 430 -19.89 23.79 17.61
C MET A 430 -20.48 23.92 16.20
N GLN A 431 -20.98 22.83 15.62
CA GLN A 431 -21.58 22.83 14.28
C GLN A 431 -23.06 23.22 14.32
N THR A 432 -23.84 22.60 15.23
CA THR A 432 -25.28 22.86 15.34
C THR A 432 -25.59 24.04 16.25
N GLY A 433 -24.67 24.40 17.16
CA GLY A 433 -24.90 25.41 18.19
C GLY A 433 -25.72 24.92 19.39
N GLU A 434 -26.17 23.66 19.38
CA GLU A 434 -26.98 23.08 20.48
C GLU A 434 -26.14 22.90 21.74
N GLU A 435 -26.80 23.16 22.88
CA GLU A 435 -26.18 22.99 24.21
C GLU A 435 -26.96 21.97 25.03
N GLU A 436 -26.27 20.98 25.56
CA GLU A 436 -26.81 19.98 26.48
C GLU A 436 -26.28 20.20 27.91
N SER A 437 -27.18 20.17 28.90
CA SER A 437 -26.84 20.25 30.30
C SER A 437 -26.83 18.86 30.94
N ILE A 438 -25.68 18.45 31.47
CA ILE A 438 -25.44 17.11 32.01
C ILE A 438 -25.09 17.21 33.50
N LYS A 439 -25.64 16.33 34.33
CA LYS A 439 -25.30 16.26 35.76
C LYS A 439 -23.87 15.75 35.96
N LEU A 440 -23.16 16.35 36.89
CA LEU A 440 -21.78 16.00 37.29
C LEU A 440 -21.64 14.60 37.91
#